data_f839d108d60e5c6a41e0c48d46816852
#
_entry.id   f839d108d60e5c6a41e0c48d46816852
#
_cell.length_a   1.000
_cell.length_b   1.000
_cell.length_c   1.000
_cell.angle_alpha   90.00
_cell.angle_beta   90.00
_cell.angle_gamma   90.00
#
_symmetry.space_group_name_H-M   'P 1'
#
loop_
_entity.id
_entity.type
_entity.pdbx_description
1 polymer ?
#
loop_
_entity_poly.entity_id
_entity_poly.type
_entity_poly.pdbx_seq_one_letter_code
_entity_poly.pdbx_strand_id
1 'polypeptide(L)'
;MKRFILPVLLSATTALASPIVGTWHCIGTDENIHSDTKVKYLQDGSFRGDAILKIDDDGNILAYRVVGEGKWRFANNALTQSQIKYGEVSRQHSPETLAWLEKSEDGRLLESMMYTGLVVQMDKPGKDDVYQLDKSGKLVSEDGTSREACTKVE
;
A
#
# COMPACT_ATOMS: atom_id res chain seq x y z
N MET A 1 48.59 12.96 43.51
CA MET A 1 47.86 12.18 42.50
C MET A 1 46.81 13.05 41.87
N LYS A 2 47.05 13.47 40.63
CA LYS A 2 46.10 14.34 39.86
C LYS A 2 45.17 13.41 39.09
N ARG A 3 43.88 13.39 39.42
CA ARG A 3 42.85 12.66 38.66
C ARG A 3 42.45 13.51 37.47
N PHE A 4 42.80 13.06 36.24
CA PHE A 4 42.27 13.57 35.01
C PHE A 4 40.86 13.04 34.79
N ILE A 5 39.85 13.90 34.84
CA ILE A 5 38.50 13.61 34.43
C ILE A 5 38.43 13.93 32.93
N LEU A 6 38.33 12.87 32.11
CA LEU A 6 38.05 13.01 30.67
C LEU A 6 36.56 13.35 30.50
N PRO A 7 36.17 14.44 29.80
CA PRO A 7 34.77 14.66 29.45
C PRO A 7 34.39 13.68 28.34
N VAL A 8 33.47 12.77 28.66
CA VAL A 8 32.79 11.96 27.64
C VAL A 8 31.85 12.89 26.87
N LEU A 9 32.25 13.27 25.66
CA LEU A 9 31.39 13.95 24.69
C LEU A 9 30.34 12.90 24.22
N LEU A 10 29.15 12.95 24.80
CA LEU A 10 27.98 12.29 24.23
C LEU A 10 27.63 13.03 22.93
N SER A 11 28.09 12.48 21.82
CA SER A 11 27.61 12.86 20.50
C SER A 11 26.15 12.45 20.39
N ALA A 12 25.22 13.37 20.61
CA ALA A 12 23.81 13.16 20.26
C ALA A 12 23.74 13.07 18.73
N THR A 13 23.80 11.85 18.20
CA THR A 13 23.42 11.59 16.80
C THR A 13 21.93 11.87 16.69
N THR A 14 21.58 13.05 16.16
CA THR A 14 20.22 13.30 15.70
C THR A 14 19.95 12.29 14.60
N ALA A 15 19.19 11.23 14.92
CA ALA A 15 18.68 10.32 13.94
C ALA A 15 17.79 11.15 12.99
N LEU A 16 18.30 11.47 11.81
CA LEU A 16 17.52 12.10 10.75
C LEU A 16 16.33 11.18 10.47
N ALA A 17 15.12 11.71 10.62
CA ALA A 17 13.91 10.95 10.31
C ALA A 17 14.01 10.46 8.86
N SER A 18 13.69 9.17 8.63
CA SER A 18 13.68 8.60 7.29
C SER A 18 12.79 9.43 6.37
N PRO A 19 13.18 9.70 5.11
CA PRO A 19 12.34 10.43 4.16
C PRO A 19 11.00 9.74 3.89
N ILE A 20 10.90 8.45 4.24
CA ILE A 20 9.70 7.63 4.02
C ILE A 20 8.62 7.88 5.09
N VAL A 21 9.01 8.19 6.33
CA VAL A 21 8.04 8.42 7.41
C VAL A 21 7.03 9.49 7.03
N GLY A 22 5.74 9.19 7.19
CA GLY A 22 4.63 10.07 6.85
C GLY A 22 3.55 9.35 6.06
N THR A 23 2.63 10.12 5.48
CA THR A 23 1.51 9.63 4.68
C THR A 23 1.81 9.78 3.19
N TRP A 24 1.53 8.73 2.44
CA TRP A 24 1.72 8.65 1.00
C TRP A 24 0.42 8.29 0.31
N HIS A 25 0.18 8.87 -0.86
CA HIS A 25 -0.92 8.55 -1.74
C HIS A 25 -0.37 7.82 -2.97
N CYS A 26 -0.80 6.60 -3.18
CA CYS A 26 -0.34 5.70 -4.22
C CYS A 26 -1.45 5.42 -5.23
N ILE A 27 -1.14 5.52 -6.50
CA ILE A 27 -2.01 5.14 -7.60
C ILE A 27 -1.36 3.99 -8.34
N GLY A 28 -2.06 2.88 -8.41
CA GLY A 28 -1.61 1.67 -9.12
C GLY A 28 -2.51 1.35 -10.31
N THR A 29 -1.91 0.73 -11.32
CA THR A 29 -2.60 0.20 -12.48
C THR A 29 -2.02 -1.14 -12.87
N ASP A 30 -2.88 -2.11 -13.18
CA ASP A 30 -2.51 -3.40 -13.72
C ASP A 30 -3.66 -3.89 -14.61
N GLU A 31 -3.45 -3.88 -15.95
CA GLU A 31 -4.48 -4.18 -16.94
C GLU A 31 -5.79 -3.42 -16.69
N ASN A 32 -6.84 -4.11 -16.23
CA ASN A 32 -8.14 -3.55 -15.90
C ASN A 32 -8.34 -3.29 -14.40
N ILE A 33 -7.28 -3.40 -13.60
CA ILE A 33 -7.30 -3.14 -12.16
C ILE A 33 -6.65 -1.80 -11.88
N HIS A 34 -7.32 -0.96 -11.11
CA HIS A 34 -6.82 0.31 -10.61
C HIS A 34 -6.86 0.30 -9.09
N SER A 35 -5.79 0.77 -8.46
CA SER A 35 -5.74 0.96 -7.01
C SER A 35 -5.53 2.43 -6.65
N ASP A 36 -6.23 2.85 -5.62
CA ASP A 36 -6.07 4.15 -4.96
C ASP A 36 -5.79 3.86 -3.48
N THR A 37 -4.55 4.07 -3.05
CA THR A 37 -4.08 3.61 -1.74
C THR A 37 -3.52 4.78 -0.92
N LYS A 38 -3.96 4.90 0.32
CA LYS A 38 -3.34 5.75 1.33
C LYS A 38 -2.49 4.89 2.26
N VAL A 39 -1.17 5.15 2.30
CA VAL A 39 -0.23 4.41 3.16
C VAL A 39 0.39 5.35 4.16
N LYS A 40 0.41 4.95 5.43
CA LYS A 40 1.12 5.66 6.50
C LYS A 40 2.29 4.82 6.99
N TYR A 41 3.52 5.35 6.81
CA TYR A 41 4.75 4.75 7.33
C TYR A 41 5.10 5.41 8.66
N LEU A 42 5.27 4.60 9.70
CA LEU A 42 5.58 5.05 11.05
C LEU A 42 7.08 4.90 11.35
N GLN A 43 7.57 5.70 12.28
CA GLN A 43 8.99 5.72 12.64
C GLN A 43 9.48 4.41 13.28
N ASP A 44 8.56 3.59 13.82
CA ASP A 44 8.85 2.28 14.40
C ASP A 44 9.07 1.17 13.36
N GLY A 45 9.07 1.50 12.07
CA GLY A 45 9.21 0.55 10.96
C GLY A 45 7.92 -0.21 10.62
N SER A 46 6.77 0.20 11.13
CA SER A 46 5.47 -0.34 10.73
C SER A 46 4.78 0.55 9.69
N PHE A 47 3.87 -0.03 8.92
CA PHE A 47 2.98 0.72 8.03
C PHE A 47 1.55 0.21 8.09
N ARG A 48 0.63 1.06 7.67
CA ARG A 48 -0.76 0.70 7.43
C ARG A 48 -1.23 1.35 6.13
N GLY A 49 -1.83 0.53 5.26
CA GLY A 49 -2.44 0.94 4.00
C GLY A 49 -3.95 0.77 4.02
N ASP A 50 -4.64 1.65 3.31
CA ASP A 50 -6.08 1.62 3.06
C ASP A 50 -6.27 1.85 1.55
N ALA A 51 -6.66 0.80 0.84
CA ALA A 51 -6.73 0.77 -0.61
C ALA A 51 -8.17 0.60 -1.11
N ILE A 52 -8.51 1.33 -2.15
CA ILE A 52 -9.68 1.06 -2.98
C ILE A 52 -9.20 0.42 -4.28
N LEU A 53 -9.57 -0.84 -4.49
CA LEU A 53 -9.36 -1.57 -5.73
C LEU A 53 -10.58 -1.40 -6.63
N LYS A 54 -10.37 -1.01 -7.87
CA LYS A 54 -11.42 -0.90 -8.90
C LYS A 54 -11.08 -1.83 -10.04
N ILE A 55 -12.02 -2.68 -10.41
CA ILE A 55 -11.90 -3.64 -11.51
C ILE A 55 -12.91 -3.23 -12.56
N ASP A 56 -12.43 -2.91 -13.75
CA ASP A 56 -13.26 -2.52 -14.89
C ASP A 56 -13.64 -3.77 -15.71
N ASP A 57 -14.94 -4.03 -15.81
CA ASP A 57 -15.52 -5.05 -16.67
C ASP A 57 -16.45 -4.37 -17.69
N ASP A 58 -15.89 -4.05 -18.84
CA ASP A 58 -16.59 -3.38 -19.95
C ASP A 58 -17.39 -2.12 -19.53
N GLY A 59 -16.78 -1.30 -18.67
CA GLY A 59 -17.35 -0.06 -18.15
C GLY A 59 -18.17 -0.22 -16.86
N ASN A 60 -18.33 -1.45 -16.35
CA ASN A 60 -18.91 -1.70 -15.03
C ASN A 60 -17.79 -1.82 -14.00
N ILE A 61 -17.80 -0.94 -13.02
CA ILE A 61 -16.69 -0.84 -12.04
C ILE A 61 -17.03 -1.58 -10.75
N LEU A 62 -16.42 -2.73 -10.53
CA LEU A 62 -16.44 -3.39 -9.23
C LEU A 62 -15.41 -2.75 -8.31
N ALA A 63 -15.83 -2.28 -7.15
CA ALA A 63 -14.96 -1.59 -6.21
C ALA A 63 -14.92 -2.30 -4.84
N TYR A 64 -13.70 -2.45 -4.30
CA TYR A 64 -13.46 -3.10 -3.02
C TYR A 64 -12.48 -2.29 -2.19
N ARG A 65 -12.72 -2.19 -0.89
CA ARG A 65 -11.77 -1.63 0.06
C ARG A 65 -10.99 -2.75 0.72
N VAL A 66 -9.67 -2.58 0.76
CA VAL A 66 -8.73 -3.51 1.41
C VAL A 66 -7.85 -2.73 2.37
N VAL A 67 -7.73 -3.21 3.60
CA VAL A 67 -6.82 -2.64 4.59
C VAL A 67 -5.66 -3.62 4.78
N GLY A 68 -4.44 -3.10 4.78
CA GLY A 68 -3.22 -3.88 5.02
C GLY A 68 -2.31 -3.21 6.04
N GLU A 69 -1.50 -4.00 6.70
CA GLU A 69 -0.46 -3.55 7.61
C GLU A 69 0.78 -4.43 7.50
N GLY A 70 1.92 -3.93 7.93
CA GLY A 70 3.15 -4.70 7.88
C GLY A 70 4.35 -3.93 8.41
N LYS A 71 5.53 -4.36 7.98
CA LYS A 71 6.81 -3.73 8.30
C LYS A 71 7.43 -3.12 7.07
N TRP A 72 8.20 -2.06 7.25
CA TRP A 72 8.94 -1.44 6.17
C TRP A 72 10.40 -1.20 6.55
N ARG A 73 11.24 -1.16 5.53
CA ARG A 73 12.65 -0.80 5.62
C ARG A 73 13.03 0.03 4.42
N PHE A 74 13.85 1.05 4.64
CA PHE A 74 14.39 1.88 3.57
C PHE A 74 15.91 1.83 3.58
N ALA A 75 16.50 1.43 2.46
CA ALA A 75 17.94 1.37 2.26
C ALA A 75 18.27 1.50 0.77
N ASN A 76 19.35 2.19 0.44
CA ASN A 76 19.81 2.35 -0.96
C ASN A 76 18.72 2.89 -1.90
N ASN A 77 17.96 3.88 -1.45
CA ASN A 77 16.80 4.46 -2.16
C ASN A 77 15.67 3.47 -2.48
N ALA A 78 15.68 2.28 -1.87
CA ALA A 78 14.63 1.31 -1.99
C ALA A 78 13.84 1.18 -0.68
N LEU A 79 12.52 1.30 -0.78
CA LEU A 79 11.57 0.96 0.27
C LEU A 79 11.10 -0.47 0.05
N THR A 80 11.27 -1.33 1.05
CA THR A 80 10.71 -2.69 1.06
C THR A 80 9.61 -2.75 2.10
N GLN A 81 8.39 -3.12 1.68
CA GLN A 81 7.32 -3.54 2.55
C GLN A 81 7.39 -5.07 2.72
N SER A 82 7.22 -5.56 3.94
CA SER A 82 7.32 -6.98 4.26
C SER A 82 6.34 -7.35 5.37
N GLN A 83 6.18 -8.65 5.61
CA GLN A 83 5.28 -9.18 6.64
C GLN A 83 3.85 -8.62 6.48
N ILE A 84 3.41 -8.45 5.24
CA ILE A 84 2.14 -7.84 4.92
C ILE A 84 1.01 -8.77 5.36
N LYS A 85 0.10 -8.22 6.18
CA LYS A 85 -1.14 -8.87 6.59
C LYS A 85 -2.29 -8.01 6.12
N TYR A 86 -3.23 -8.64 5.45
CA TYR A 86 -4.46 -7.99 5.05
C TYR A 86 -5.50 -8.17 6.14
N GLY A 87 -6.29 -7.13 6.35
CA GLY A 87 -7.41 -7.12 7.28
C GLY A 87 -8.73 -7.36 6.57
N GLU A 88 -9.63 -6.41 6.73
CA GLU A 88 -10.97 -6.49 6.16
C GLU A 88 -10.97 -6.21 4.65
N VAL A 89 -11.72 -7.02 3.89
CA VAL A 89 -12.13 -6.73 2.51
C VAL A 89 -13.62 -6.39 2.54
N SER A 90 -13.98 -5.24 2.01
CA SER A 90 -15.38 -4.82 1.93
C SER A 90 -15.75 -4.28 0.55
N ARG A 91 -17.03 -4.47 0.17
CA ARG A 91 -17.59 -3.98 -1.09
C ARG A 91 -17.80 -2.48 -1.02
N GLN A 92 -17.41 -1.76 -2.08
CA GLN A 92 -17.53 -0.30 -2.20
C GLN A 92 -18.14 0.09 -3.56
N HIS A 93 -19.10 -0.71 -4.03
CA HIS A 93 -19.74 -0.50 -5.33
C HIS A 93 -20.55 0.79 -5.36
N SER A 94 -20.53 1.48 -6.50
CA SER A 94 -21.35 2.65 -6.75
C SER A 94 -22.83 2.25 -6.89
N PRO A 95 -23.77 3.21 -6.73
CA PRO A 95 -25.19 2.95 -7.00
C PRO A 95 -25.46 2.40 -8.41
N GLU A 96 -24.72 2.88 -9.41
CA GLU A 96 -24.81 2.42 -10.80
C GLU A 96 -24.38 0.96 -10.93
N THR A 97 -23.27 0.60 -10.28
CA THR A 97 -22.79 -0.79 -10.25
C THR A 97 -23.78 -1.70 -9.53
N LEU A 98 -24.36 -1.27 -8.43
CA LEU A 98 -25.39 -2.03 -7.71
C LEU A 98 -26.62 -2.26 -8.57
N ALA A 99 -27.08 -1.22 -9.30
CA ALA A 99 -28.22 -1.35 -10.22
C ALA A 99 -27.94 -2.28 -11.41
N TRP A 100 -26.70 -2.31 -11.90
CA TRP A 100 -26.27 -3.28 -12.90
C TRP A 100 -26.27 -4.71 -12.34
N LEU A 101 -25.72 -4.93 -11.16
CA LEU A 101 -25.69 -6.24 -10.50
C LEU A 101 -27.11 -6.79 -10.24
N GLU A 102 -28.08 -5.94 -9.91
CA GLU A 102 -29.48 -6.36 -9.75
C GLU A 102 -30.08 -6.96 -11.01
N LYS A 103 -29.67 -6.49 -12.19
CA LYS A 103 -30.22 -6.87 -13.50
C LYS A 103 -29.40 -7.92 -14.25
N SER A 104 -28.11 -8.08 -13.89
CA SER A 104 -27.17 -8.97 -14.57
C SER A 104 -26.86 -10.20 -13.73
N GLU A 105 -27.23 -11.39 -14.21
CA GLU A 105 -26.86 -12.65 -13.57
C GLU A 105 -25.35 -12.89 -13.70
N ASP A 106 -24.78 -12.65 -14.88
CA ASP A 106 -23.36 -12.77 -15.14
C ASP A 106 -22.55 -11.79 -14.29
N GLY A 107 -23.05 -10.54 -14.13
CA GLY A 107 -22.45 -9.54 -13.26
C GLY A 107 -22.39 -9.98 -11.79
N ARG A 108 -23.47 -10.57 -11.27
CA ARG A 108 -23.47 -11.11 -9.90
C ARG A 108 -22.50 -12.29 -9.73
N LEU A 109 -22.43 -13.14 -10.74
CA LEU A 109 -21.49 -14.27 -10.72
C LEU A 109 -20.03 -13.76 -10.72
N LEU A 110 -19.71 -12.84 -11.63
CA LEU A 110 -18.39 -12.21 -11.70
C LEU A 110 -18.03 -11.52 -10.37
N GLU A 111 -18.92 -10.71 -9.83
CA GLU A 111 -18.73 -10.02 -8.54
C GLU A 111 -18.45 -11.00 -7.41
N SER A 112 -19.24 -12.06 -7.31
CA SER A 112 -19.07 -13.10 -6.29
C SER A 112 -17.73 -13.81 -6.41
N MET A 113 -17.28 -14.12 -7.64
CA MET A 113 -15.98 -14.75 -7.89
C MET A 113 -14.84 -13.81 -7.51
N MET A 114 -14.92 -12.53 -7.89
CA MET A 114 -13.90 -11.52 -7.58
C MET A 114 -13.80 -11.28 -6.08
N TYR A 115 -14.92 -11.08 -5.39
CA TYR A 115 -14.93 -10.90 -3.94
C TYR A 115 -14.36 -12.12 -3.19
N THR A 116 -14.81 -13.33 -3.55
CA THR A 116 -14.31 -14.56 -2.94
C THR A 116 -12.82 -14.74 -3.21
N GLY A 117 -12.37 -14.47 -4.44
CA GLY A 117 -10.96 -14.51 -4.81
C GLY A 117 -10.11 -13.55 -3.98
N LEU A 118 -10.57 -12.31 -3.79
CA LEU A 118 -9.92 -11.31 -2.95
C LEU A 118 -9.84 -11.78 -1.49
N VAL A 119 -10.94 -12.25 -0.91
CA VAL A 119 -10.96 -12.74 0.49
C VAL A 119 -9.96 -13.88 0.67
N VAL A 120 -9.96 -14.86 -0.22
CA VAL A 120 -9.02 -16.01 -0.17
C VAL A 120 -7.57 -15.55 -0.34
N GLN A 121 -7.32 -14.58 -1.22
CA GLN A 121 -5.97 -14.04 -1.44
C GLN A 121 -5.48 -13.25 -0.22
N MET A 122 -6.37 -12.45 0.39
CA MET A 122 -6.04 -11.63 1.55
C MET A 122 -5.87 -12.43 2.85
N ASP A 123 -6.37 -13.65 2.91
CA ASP A 123 -6.13 -14.58 4.03
C ASP A 123 -4.71 -15.17 4.02
N LYS A 124 -3.97 -14.96 2.94
CA LYS A 124 -2.57 -15.38 2.81
C LYS A 124 -1.63 -14.23 3.17
N PRO A 125 -0.42 -14.52 3.68
CA PRO A 125 0.62 -13.50 3.81
C PRO A 125 0.89 -12.82 2.47
N GLY A 126 0.95 -11.48 2.48
CA GLY A 126 1.35 -10.72 1.30
C GLY A 126 2.81 -10.99 0.93
N LYS A 127 3.11 -10.85 -0.37
CA LYS A 127 4.49 -10.85 -0.84
C LYS A 127 5.16 -9.53 -0.44
N ASP A 128 6.49 -9.54 -0.37
CA ASP A 128 7.25 -8.31 -0.19
C ASP A 128 7.08 -7.42 -1.42
N ASP A 129 6.78 -6.13 -1.19
CA ASP A 129 6.70 -5.11 -2.22
C ASP A 129 7.91 -4.19 -2.15
N VAL A 130 8.47 -3.86 -3.30
CA VAL A 130 9.66 -3.00 -3.40
C VAL A 130 9.36 -1.78 -4.25
N TYR A 131 9.63 -0.61 -3.69
CA TYR A 131 9.51 0.68 -4.35
C TYR A 131 10.88 1.36 -4.43
N GLN A 132 11.14 2.04 -5.54
CA GLN A 132 12.30 2.90 -5.70
C GLN A 132 11.92 4.36 -5.45
N LEU A 133 12.68 5.05 -4.62
CA LEU A 133 12.54 6.50 -4.46
C LEU A 133 13.25 7.18 -5.63
N ASP A 134 12.48 7.82 -6.49
CA ASP A 134 13.01 8.51 -7.66
C ASP A 134 13.58 9.90 -7.33
N LYS A 135 14.19 10.55 -8.34
CA LYS A 135 14.79 11.88 -8.18
C LYS A 135 13.76 12.98 -7.92
N SER A 136 12.48 12.74 -8.22
CA SER A 136 11.37 13.67 -7.95
C SER A 136 10.77 13.51 -6.55
N GLY A 137 11.25 12.53 -5.77
CA GLY A 137 10.75 12.23 -4.43
C GLY A 137 9.50 11.36 -4.43
N LYS A 138 9.22 10.65 -5.53
CA LYS A 138 8.12 9.66 -5.62
C LYS A 138 8.64 8.26 -5.35
N LEU A 139 7.81 7.44 -4.73
CA LEU A 139 8.04 5.99 -4.67
C LEU A 139 7.38 5.35 -5.88
N VAL A 140 8.13 4.54 -6.62
CA VAL A 140 7.64 3.86 -7.83
C VAL A 140 7.95 2.37 -7.75
N SER A 141 6.95 1.54 -8.02
CA SER A 141 7.08 0.09 -8.20
C SER A 141 6.58 -0.30 -9.59
N GLU A 142 7.33 -1.16 -10.27
CA GLU A 142 6.96 -1.71 -11.57
C GLU A 142 7.27 -3.21 -11.57
N ASP A 143 6.26 -4.02 -11.88
CA ASP A 143 6.38 -5.48 -12.01
C ASP A 143 5.50 -5.97 -13.17
N GLY A 144 6.13 -6.31 -14.29
CA GLY A 144 5.41 -6.72 -15.49
C GLY A 144 4.49 -5.63 -16.04
N THR A 145 3.17 -5.88 -16.03
CA THR A 145 2.13 -4.92 -16.45
C THR A 145 1.70 -3.99 -15.32
N SER A 146 2.02 -4.35 -14.08
CA SER A 146 1.65 -3.59 -12.89
C SER A 146 2.60 -2.42 -12.67
N ARG A 147 2.03 -1.26 -12.39
CA ARG A 147 2.78 -0.05 -12.01
C ARG A 147 2.07 0.68 -10.89
N GLU A 148 2.81 1.07 -9.88
CA GLU A 148 2.32 1.93 -8.81
C GLU A 148 3.26 3.11 -8.58
N ALA A 149 2.69 4.28 -8.39
CA ALA A 149 3.44 5.49 -8.07
C ALA A 149 2.81 6.20 -6.87
N CYS A 150 3.66 6.52 -5.89
CA CYS A 150 3.23 7.17 -4.67
C CYS A 150 3.84 8.56 -4.53
N THR A 151 3.03 9.50 -4.06
CA THR A 151 3.44 10.86 -3.73
C THR A 151 3.23 11.09 -2.24
N LYS A 152 4.22 11.68 -1.57
CA LYS A 152 4.10 12.03 -0.16
C LYS A 152 3.11 13.18 0.00
N VAL A 153 2.17 13.05 0.95
CA VAL A 153 1.12 14.06 1.20
C VAL A 153 1.25 14.72 2.57
N GLU A 154 1.93 14.04 3.52
CA GLU A 154 2.24 14.57 4.86
C GLU A 154 3.55 13.96 5.40
#